data_2c5e214b01c67286cf8218a681d3f80a
#
_entry.id   2c5e214b01c67286cf8218a681d3f80a
#
_cell.length_a   1.000
_cell.length_b   1.000
_cell.length_c   1.000
_cell.angle_alpha   90.00
_cell.angle_beta   90.00
_cell.angle_gamma   90.00
#
_symmetry.space_group_name_H-M   'P 1'
#
loop_
_entity.id
_entity.type
_entity.pdbx_description
1 polymer ?
#
loop_
_entity_poly.entity_id
_entity_poly.type
_entity_poly.pdbx_seq_one_letter_code
_entity_poly.pdbx_strand_id
1 'polypeptide(L)'
;MEKFTVYTGTTVPLMNDNIDTDQILPKQFLKLIDKKGFGKYLMYAWRYLDDKYTEDPDFVFNLPEYRKASILISGDNFGAGSSREHAAWALADYGFKVVIAGSFGDIHYNNELNNGMLP
;
A
#
# COMPACT_ATOMS: atom_id res chain seq x y z
N MET A 1 -9.88 0.90 -16.98
CA MET A 1 -8.87 0.11 -16.24
C MET A 1 -7.81 -0.41 -17.19
N GLU A 2 -6.58 -0.27 -16.83
CA GLU A 2 -5.47 -0.78 -17.62
C GLU A 2 -5.48 -2.30 -17.63
N LYS A 3 -5.21 -2.89 -18.78
CA LYS A 3 -5.18 -4.34 -18.93
C LYS A 3 -3.74 -4.84 -18.86
N PHE A 4 -3.46 -5.68 -17.88
CA PHE A 4 -2.13 -6.27 -17.71
C PHE A 4 -2.03 -7.57 -18.48
N THR A 5 -0.99 -7.71 -19.32
CA THR A 5 -0.59 -9.00 -19.90
C THR A 5 0.74 -9.44 -19.30
N VAL A 6 1.68 -8.51 -19.17
CA VAL A 6 2.98 -8.73 -18.50
C VAL A 6 3.33 -7.41 -17.80
N TYR A 7 3.83 -7.50 -16.56
CA TYR A 7 4.33 -6.35 -15.85
C TYR A 7 5.67 -6.66 -15.19
N THR A 8 6.64 -5.79 -15.41
CA THR A 8 7.98 -5.90 -14.81
C THR A 8 8.26 -4.64 -13.99
N GLY A 9 8.74 -4.84 -12.78
CA GLY A 9 9.09 -3.73 -11.89
C GLY A 9 9.94 -4.20 -10.72
N THR A 10 10.40 -3.24 -9.93
CA THR A 10 11.16 -3.55 -8.71
C THR A 10 10.21 -3.97 -7.60
N THR A 11 10.59 -5.02 -6.88
CA THR A 11 9.81 -5.61 -5.80
C THR A 11 10.33 -5.17 -4.45
N VAL A 12 9.41 -4.81 -3.53
CA VAL A 12 9.74 -4.57 -2.13
C VAL A 12 9.02 -5.59 -1.24
N PRO A 13 9.76 -6.27 -0.33
CA PRO A 13 9.13 -7.22 0.60
C PRO A 13 8.66 -6.51 1.87
N LEU A 14 7.43 -6.81 2.30
CA LEU A 14 6.90 -6.44 3.61
C LEU A 14 6.15 -7.65 4.13
N MET A 15 6.88 -8.60 4.72
CA MET A 15 6.42 -9.97 4.96
C MET A 15 5.59 -10.15 6.23
N ASN A 16 5.01 -9.10 6.75
CA ASN A 16 4.10 -9.17 7.88
C ASN A 16 2.75 -9.76 7.44
N ASP A 17 2.16 -10.60 8.30
CA ASP A 17 0.79 -11.08 8.11
C ASP A 17 -0.21 -10.10 8.71
N ASN A 18 -1.45 -10.17 8.25
CA ASN A 18 -2.57 -9.39 8.80
C ASN A 18 -2.34 -7.88 8.79
N ILE A 19 -1.69 -7.36 7.77
CA ILE A 19 -1.57 -5.91 7.59
C ILE A 19 -2.96 -5.37 7.31
N ASP A 20 -3.52 -4.62 8.27
CA ASP A 20 -4.87 -4.12 8.14
C ASP A 20 -4.94 -2.77 7.40
N THR A 21 -6.16 -2.36 7.06
CA THR A 21 -6.37 -1.13 6.30
C THR A 21 -5.97 0.12 7.08
N ASP A 22 -6.02 0.08 8.41
CA ASP A 22 -5.59 1.20 9.24
C ASP A 22 -4.06 1.34 9.27
N GLN A 23 -3.33 0.22 9.17
CA GLN A 23 -1.88 0.25 9.00
C GLN A 23 -1.49 0.74 7.61
N ILE A 24 -2.23 0.36 6.59
CA ILE A 24 -2.00 0.81 5.22
C ILE A 24 -2.25 2.33 5.13
N LEU A 25 -3.38 2.79 5.65
CA LEU A 25 -3.73 4.21 5.67
C LEU A 25 -4.47 4.54 6.97
N PRO A 26 -3.82 5.24 7.93
CA PRO A 26 -4.45 5.58 9.20
C PRO A 26 -5.72 6.42 9.05
N LYS A 27 -6.66 6.22 9.97
CA LYS A 27 -7.98 6.88 9.97
C LYS A 27 -7.91 8.39 9.87
N GLN A 28 -6.91 9.00 10.48
CA GLN A 28 -6.80 10.45 10.53
C GLN A 28 -6.68 11.10 9.15
N PHE A 29 -6.30 10.32 8.14
CA PHE A 29 -6.16 10.82 6.76
C PHE A 29 -7.41 10.62 5.90
N LEU A 30 -8.46 9.99 6.44
CA LEU A 30 -9.69 9.73 5.67
C LEU A 30 -10.53 10.98 5.42
N LYS A 31 -10.20 12.09 6.06
CA LYS A 31 -10.89 13.37 5.85
C LYS A 31 -10.52 14.03 4.53
N LEU A 32 -9.47 13.57 3.88
CA LEU A 32 -9.05 14.07 2.58
C LEU A 32 -10.05 13.60 1.52
N ILE A 33 -10.47 14.50 0.65
CA ILE A 33 -11.53 14.22 -0.32
C ILE A 33 -11.01 13.85 -1.70
N ASP A 34 -9.75 14.17 -2.01
CA ASP A 34 -9.13 13.80 -3.27
C ASP A 34 -8.64 12.35 -3.26
N LYS A 35 -8.79 11.66 -4.38
CA LYS A 35 -8.20 10.32 -4.55
C LYS A 35 -6.69 10.37 -4.72
N LYS A 36 -6.16 11.54 -5.04
CA LYS A 36 -4.72 11.76 -5.23
C LYS A 36 -4.08 12.25 -3.95
N GLY A 37 -2.80 11.98 -3.79
CA GLY A 37 -2.03 12.46 -2.66
C GLY A 37 -2.06 11.55 -1.43
N PHE A 38 -2.82 10.46 -1.44
CA PHE A 38 -2.85 9.53 -0.32
C PHE A 38 -1.55 8.71 -0.17
N GLY A 39 -0.77 8.58 -1.24
CA GLY A 39 0.50 7.83 -1.22
C GLY A 39 1.49 8.35 -0.19
N LYS A 40 1.49 9.64 0.06
CA LYS A 40 2.35 10.25 1.07
C LYS A 40 2.00 9.78 2.49
N TYR A 41 0.79 9.31 2.73
CA TYR A 41 0.33 8.80 4.02
C TYR A 41 0.35 7.27 4.11
N LEU A 42 0.69 6.58 3.03
CA LEU A 42 0.77 5.13 2.99
C LEU A 42 1.72 4.62 4.07
N MET A 43 1.26 3.65 4.86
CA MET A 43 2.06 3.06 5.96
C MET A 43 2.67 4.13 6.88
N TYR A 44 1.93 5.19 7.15
CA TYR A 44 2.41 6.38 7.85
C TYR A 44 3.12 6.06 9.17
N ALA A 45 2.53 5.18 9.98
CA ALA A 45 3.09 4.84 11.29
C ALA A 45 4.42 4.09 11.21
N TRP A 46 4.69 3.44 10.09
CA TRP A 46 5.91 2.64 9.89
C TRP A 46 6.97 3.38 9.08
N ARG A 47 6.56 4.24 8.15
CA ARG A 47 7.49 4.98 7.29
C ARG A 47 8.15 6.15 8.00
N TYR A 48 7.46 6.72 8.99
CA TYR A 48 7.89 7.97 9.62
C TYR A 48 8.05 7.82 11.13
N LEU A 49 9.04 8.53 11.68
CA LEU A 49 9.33 8.54 13.11
C LEU A 49 8.48 9.57 13.88
N ASP A 50 7.94 10.58 13.17
CA ASP A 50 7.20 11.69 13.76
C ASP A 50 6.16 12.24 12.79
N ASP A 51 5.44 13.28 13.21
CA ASP A 51 4.42 13.94 12.39
C ASP A 51 4.99 14.95 11.38
N LYS A 52 6.30 15.08 11.32
CA LYS A 52 7.02 15.94 10.36
C LYS A 52 7.57 15.16 9.17
N TYR A 53 7.14 13.92 9.01
CA TYR A 53 7.58 13.03 7.91
C TYR A 53 9.07 12.72 7.94
N THR A 54 9.67 12.65 9.12
CA THR A 54 11.04 12.17 9.28
C THR A 54 11.06 10.67 9.02
N GLU A 55 11.68 10.24 7.93
CA GLU A 55 11.67 8.84 7.53
C GLU A 55 12.43 7.96 8.50
N ASP A 56 11.83 6.80 8.83
CA ASP A 56 12.51 5.75 9.57
C ASP A 56 13.52 5.08 8.63
N PRO A 57 14.83 5.19 8.87
CA PRO A 57 15.83 4.62 7.96
C PRO A 57 15.82 3.09 7.94
N ASP A 58 15.19 2.45 8.92
CA ASP A 58 15.14 0.99 9.02
C ASP A 58 13.91 0.38 8.34
N PHE A 59 12.92 1.21 7.98
CA PHE A 59 11.74 0.68 7.31
C PHE A 59 12.02 0.38 5.84
N VAL A 60 11.60 -0.79 5.38
CA VAL A 60 11.98 -1.31 4.06
C VAL A 60 11.62 -0.39 2.90
N PHE A 61 10.47 0.30 2.93
CA PHE A 61 10.07 1.23 1.86
C PHE A 61 11.02 2.43 1.72
N ASN A 62 11.72 2.78 2.79
CA ASN A 62 12.61 3.95 2.81
C ASN A 62 14.04 3.60 2.40
N LEU A 63 14.36 2.32 2.24
CA LEU A 63 15.68 1.90 1.80
C LEU A 63 15.90 2.29 0.33
N PRO A 64 17.09 2.80 -0.04
CA PRO A 64 17.33 3.29 -1.41
C PRO A 64 17.01 2.27 -2.50
N GLU A 65 17.28 0.99 -2.27
CA GLU A 65 17.03 -0.08 -3.22
C GLU A 65 15.55 -0.33 -3.48
N TYR A 66 14.66 0.12 -2.60
CA TYR A 66 13.22 -0.12 -2.70
C TYR A 66 12.36 1.12 -2.92
N ARG A 67 12.95 2.33 -2.93
CA ARG A 67 12.19 3.58 -3.02
C ARG A 67 11.29 3.67 -4.24
N LYS A 68 11.69 3.09 -5.34
CA LYS A 68 10.93 3.14 -6.60
C LYS A 68 10.24 1.83 -6.91
N ALA A 69 10.08 0.96 -5.91
CA ALA A 69 9.41 -0.30 -6.11
C ALA A 69 7.95 -0.09 -6.54
N SER A 70 7.50 -0.90 -7.47
CA SER A 70 6.12 -0.88 -7.97
C SER A 70 5.39 -2.21 -7.73
N ILE A 71 6.07 -3.18 -7.16
CA ILE A 71 5.53 -4.49 -6.79
C ILE A 71 5.75 -4.68 -5.29
N LEU A 72 4.67 -4.90 -4.55
CA LEU A 72 4.72 -5.20 -3.13
C LEU A 72 4.51 -6.70 -2.91
N ILE A 73 5.40 -7.31 -2.13
CA ILE A 73 5.22 -8.69 -1.67
C ILE A 73 4.95 -8.65 -0.17
N SER A 74 3.87 -9.27 0.26
CA SER A 74 3.45 -9.26 1.66
C SER A 74 3.04 -10.66 2.13
N GLY A 75 2.74 -10.78 3.42
CA GLY A 75 2.28 -12.02 4.02
C GLY A 75 0.80 -12.30 3.80
N ASP A 76 0.21 -13.10 4.70
CA ASP A 76 -1.19 -13.50 4.59
C ASP A 76 -2.14 -12.40 5.06
N ASN A 77 -3.37 -12.42 4.51
CA ASN A 77 -4.48 -11.56 4.90
C ASN A 77 -4.14 -10.06 4.78
N PHE A 78 -3.52 -9.68 3.66
CA PHE A 78 -3.21 -8.28 3.39
C PHE A 78 -4.48 -7.48 3.17
N GLY A 79 -4.58 -6.33 3.83
CA GLY A 79 -5.79 -5.49 3.75
C GLY A 79 -6.91 -5.95 4.68
N ALA A 80 -6.56 -6.65 5.76
CA ALA A 80 -7.53 -7.08 6.77
C ALA A 80 -8.24 -5.89 7.43
N GLY A 81 -9.31 -6.16 8.15
CA GLY A 81 -10.02 -5.16 8.94
C GLY A 81 -11.11 -4.42 8.17
N SER A 82 -11.34 -3.17 8.54
CA SER A 82 -12.43 -2.37 7.97
C SER A 82 -12.31 -2.15 6.48
N SER A 83 -13.44 -2.14 5.80
CA SER A 83 -13.52 -1.87 4.37
C SER A 83 -13.20 -0.41 4.08
N ARG A 84 -12.04 -0.15 3.45
CA ARG A 84 -11.67 1.21 3.06
C ARG A 84 -11.02 1.22 1.69
N GLU A 85 -11.73 1.76 0.73
CA GLU A 85 -11.18 1.97 -0.61
C GLU A 85 -9.98 2.91 -0.58
N HIS A 86 -9.93 3.83 0.39
CA HIS A 86 -8.81 4.77 0.57
C HIS A 86 -7.47 4.05 0.70
N ALA A 87 -7.42 2.87 1.31
CA ALA A 87 -6.18 2.09 1.40
C ALA A 87 -5.66 1.72 0.01
N ALA A 88 -6.55 1.30 -0.89
CA ALA A 88 -6.17 0.99 -2.27
C ALA A 88 -5.73 2.26 -3.01
N TRP A 89 -6.38 3.39 -2.78
CA TRP A 89 -5.96 4.67 -3.36
C TRP A 89 -4.54 5.05 -2.93
N ALA A 90 -4.22 4.84 -1.65
CA ALA A 90 -2.89 5.15 -1.11
C ALA A 90 -1.82 4.27 -1.76
N LEU A 91 -2.08 2.98 -1.89
CA LEU A 91 -1.16 2.05 -2.56
C LEU A 91 -0.91 2.45 -4.02
N ALA A 92 -1.97 2.74 -4.75
CA ALA A 92 -1.89 3.12 -6.15
C ALA A 92 -1.18 4.46 -6.34
N ASP A 93 -1.49 5.46 -5.51
CA ASP A 93 -0.88 6.78 -5.58
C ASP A 93 0.61 6.74 -5.21
N TYR A 94 0.99 5.87 -4.27
CA TYR A 94 2.39 5.68 -3.91
C TYR A 94 3.21 5.11 -5.08
N GLY A 95 2.59 4.36 -5.97
CA GLY A 95 3.22 3.82 -7.16
C GLY A 95 3.16 2.30 -7.31
N PHE A 96 2.45 1.61 -6.42
CA PHE A 96 2.30 0.16 -6.55
C PHE A 96 1.31 -0.19 -7.66
N LYS A 97 1.73 -1.06 -8.57
CA LYS A 97 0.92 -1.61 -9.66
C LYS A 97 0.49 -3.05 -9.39
N VAL A 98 1.27 -3.77 -8.59
CA VAL A 98 1.04 -5.17 -8.27
C VAL A 98 1.25 -5.36 -6.78
N VAL A 99 0.35 -6.10 -6.13
CA VAL A 99 0.52 -6.54 -4.74
C VAL A 99 0.42 -8.06 -4.73
N ILE A 100 1.48 -8.72 -4.27
CA ILE A 100 1.54 -10.18 -4.13
C ILE A 100 1.48 -10.49 -2.64
N ALA A 101 0.50 -11.28 -2.24
CA ALA A 101 0.32 -11.68 -0.84
C ALA A 101 -0.12 -13.14 -0.78
N GLY A 102 0.07 -13.77 0.37
CA GLY A 102 -0.41 -15.14 0.58
C GLY A 102 -1.93 -15.21 0.50
N SER A 103 -2.61 -14.19 0.99
CA SER A 103 -4.06 -14.00 0.84
C SER A 103 -4.41 -12.53 1.08
N PHE A 104 -5.65 -12.15 0.77
CA PHE A 104 -6.13 -10.78 0.91
C PHE A 104 -7.41 -10.75 1.74
N GLY A 105 -7.66 -9.64 2.43
CA GLY A 105 -8.98 -9.32 2.90
C GLY A 105 -9.92 -9.16 1.71
N ASP A 106 -11.10 -9.78 1.74
CA ASP A 106 -11.99 -9.88 0.56
C ASP A 106 -12.35 -8.51 -0.04
N ILE A 107 -12.70 -7.57 0.81
CA ILE A 107 -13.11 -6.24 0.34
C ILE A 107 -11.90 -5.47 -0.20
N HIS A 108 -10.76 -5.61 0.44
CA HIS A 108 -9.54 -4.95 -0.04
C HIS A 108 -9.11 -5.47 -1.41
N TYR A 109 -9.22 -6.78 -1.63
CA TYR A 109 -8.93 -7.39 -2.93
C TYR A 109 -9.74 -6.72 -4.04
N ASN A 110 -11.05 -6.58 -3.84
CA ASN A 110 -11.93 -5.94 -4.82
C ASN A 110 -11.60 -4.45 -5.00
N ASN A 111 -11.25 -3.75 -3.93
CA ASN A 111 -10.87 -2.34 -4.00
C ASN A 111 -9.60 -2.14 -4.81
N GLU A 112 -8.62 -3.03 -4.69
CA GLU A 112 -7.42 -2.97 -5.51
C GLU A 112 -7.75 -3.15 -6.99
N LEU A 113 -8.56 -4.15 -7.32
CA LEU A 113 -9.01 -4.37 -8.71
C LEU A 113 -9.72 -3.15 -9.28
N ASN A 114 -10.61 -2.55 -8.50
CA ASN A 114 -11.39 -1.38 -8.94
C ASN A 114 -10.55 -0.14 -9.15
N ASN A 115 -9.34 -0.10 -8.61
CA ASN A 115 -8.43 1.04 -8.73
C ASN A 115 -7.24 0.75 -9.65
N GLY A 116 -7.36 -0.25 -10.52
CA GLY A 116 -6.38 -0.53 -11.55
C GLY A 116 -5.12 -1.23 -11.08
N MET A 117 -5.13 -1.77 -9.86
CA MET A 117 -4.03 -2.56 -9.33
C MET A 117 -4.26 -4.04 -9.55
N LEU A 118 -3.18 -4.80 -9.66
CA LEU A 118 -3.23 -6.26 -9.76
C LEU A 118 -2.90 -6.85 -8.39
N PRO A 119 -3.88 -7.43 -7.70
CA PRO A 119 -3.64 -8.09 -6.42
C PRO A 119 -3.09 -9.51 -6.58
#